data_201eb521b292dba23517bb903b0e6296
#
_entry.id   201eb521b292dba23517bb903b0e6296
#
_cell.length_a   1.000
_cell.length_b   1.000
_cell.length_c   1.000
_cell.angle_alpha   90.00
_cell.angle_beta   90.00
_cell.angle_gamma   90.00
#
_symmetry.space_group_name_H-M   'P 1'
#
loop_
_entity.id
_entity.type
_entity.pdbx_description
1 polymer ?
#
loop_
_entity_poly.entity_id
_entity_poly.type
_entity_poly.pdbx_seq_one_letter_code
_entity_poly.pdbx_strand_id
1 'polypeptide(L)'
;MRIVDVCAFYTPHGGGVRTYIDRKLQALPALGHEIVVIAPGPHNSVVERAPGAILVTIAQPALPFDRRYHFFDDRNALHDALDAWRPDLVEASSPWSSATKVAEWQGSAPRALFMHADPLSAYAYRWLGRIASRQRIDRVFSPFWNHLRTLDAGFDLVVSPGASLTRRLTEGGLDKVVTVPLGVEPGIFRPARSSAEVRDEMRARLGLPEDGLILLGVGRFASEKRWPMVIRAVAAAGRDRPVGLLLVGAGKQRAKLEHEAAAFPHIVVAQPTADRDELAAILASADALVHGCEAETFCLVASEARASGLPIIVPDAGGAFDQLSAGAGLSYAATSEASLAETIVRFHDAAPGAFDRRPATAARVRTMDQHFWDLMVRYERLAPDVPSRRSHLHRAIA
;
A
#
# COMPACT_ATOMS: atom_id res chain seq x y z
N MET A 1 -4.86 20.31 -16.62
CA MET A 1 -6.11 19.71 -16.08
C MET A 1 -6.22 20.03 -14.60
N ARG A 2 -7.45 20.28 -14.12
CA ARG A 2 -7.75 20.33 -12.69
C ARG A 2 -8.40 19.01 -12.26
N ILE A 3 -7.71 18.25 -11.41
CA ILE A 3 -8.21 17.02 -10.83
C ILE A 3 -8.77 17.33 -9.45
N VAL A 4 -10.00 16.89 -9.17
CA VAL A 4 -10.59 16.94 -7.83
C VAL A 4 -10.66 15.52 -7.27
N ASP A 5 -9.91 15.24 -6.20
CA ASP A 5 -9.84 13.93 -5.55
C ASP A 5 -10.66 13.96 -4.24
N VAL A 6 -11.76 13.22 -4.23
CA VAL A 6 -12.64 13.06 -3.05
C VAL A 6 -12.12 11.91 -2.21
N CYS A 7 -11.37 12.22 -1.15
CA CYS A 7 -10.70 11.24 -0.30
C CYS A 7 -11.27 11.18 1.12
N ALA A 8 -12.15 10.21 1.37
CA ALA A 8 -12.79 10.02 2.68
C ALA A 8 -11.83 9.61 3.82
N PHE A 9 -10.67 9.03 3.49
CA PHE A 9 -9.70 8.52 4.47
C PHE A 9 -8.46 9.39 4.66
N TYR A 10 -8.46 10.59 4.10
CA TYR A 10 -7.39 11.55 4.35
C TYR A 10 -7.59 12.20 5.73
N THR A 11 -6.68 11.93 6.66
CA THR A 11 -6.67 12.52 8.00
C THR A 11 -5.24 12.80 8.46
N PRO A 12 -5.02 13.73 9.40
CA PRO A 12 -3.69 14.00 9.96
C PRO A 12 -2.99 12.77 10.56
N HIS A 13 -3.78 11.78 10.99
CA HIS A 13 -3.30 10.52 11.59
C HIS A 13 -3.43 9.33 10.62
N GLY A 14 -3.69 9.58 9.33
CA GLY A 14 -3.87 8.56 8.32
C GLY A 14 -2.58 7.75 8.04
N GLY A 15 -2.76 6.51 7.58
CA GLY A 15 -1.67 5.63 7.15
C GLY A 15 -1.28 5.82 5.67
N GLY A 16 -1.17 4.71 4.93
CA GLY A 16 -0.73 4.70 3.52
C GLY A 16 -1.54 5.58 2.59
N VAL A 17 -2.86 5.74 2.81
CA VAL A 17 -3.70 6.64 2.00
C VAL A 17 -3.24 8.09 2.17
N ARG A 18 -2.96 8.54 3.40
CA ARG A 18 -2.44 9.90 3.62
C ARG A 18 -1.11 10.11 2.92
N THR A 19 -0.17 9.18 3.08
CA THR A 19 1.14 9.25 2.42
C THR A 19 1.00 9.34 0.91
N TYR A 20 0.10 8.56 0.32
CA TYR A 20 -0.21 8.60 -1.11
C TYR A 20 -0.77 9.97 -1.54
N ILE A 21 -1.74 10.50 -0.83
CA ILE A 21 -2.38 11.79 -1.13
C ILE A 21 -1.39 12.95 -0.95
N ASP A 22 -0.59 12.96 0.14
CA ASP A 22 0.44 13.98 0.34
C ASP A 22 1.47 13.97 -0.80
N ARG A 23 1.83 12.79 -1.30
CA ARG A 23 2.72 12.65 -2.46
C ARG A 23 2.06 13.08 -3.77
N LYS A 24 0.78 12.80 -3.95
CA LYS A 24 -0.03 13.23 -5.10
C LYS A 24 -0.13 14.77 -5.18
N LEU A 25 -0.34 15.42 -4.02
CA LEU A 25 -0.36 16.89 -3.91
C LEU A 25 0.99 17.53 -4.33
N GLN A 26 2.10 16.82 -4.17
CA GLN A 26 3.43 17.28 -4.62
C GLN A 26 3.68 16.98 -6.10
N ALA A 27 3.30 15.78 -6.56
CA ALA A 27 3.64 15.28 -7.88
C ALA A 27 2.82 15.91 -9.01
N LEU A 28 1.50 16.10 -8.83
CA LEU A 28 0.64 16.57 -9.91
C LEU A 28 0.96 18.00 -10.38
N PRO A 29 1.26 18.97 -9.50
CA PRO A 29 1.70 20.29 -9.95
C PRO A 29 3.02 20.23 -10.75
N ALA A 30 3.96 19.37 -10.35
CA ALA A 30 5.21 19.16 -11.09
C ALA A 30 4.97 18.57 -12.50
N LEU A 31 3.87 17.84 -12.70
CA LEU A 31 3.43 17.32 -13.99
C LEU A 31 2.56 18.32 -14.80
N GLY A 32 2.36 19.55 -14.28
CA GLY A 32 1.58 20.59 -14.97
C GLY A 32 0.06 20.50 -14.77
N HIS A 33 -0.40 19.79 -13.72
CA HIS A 33 -1.80 19.68 -13.37
C HIS A 33 -2.11 20.44 -12.07
N GLU A 34 -3.38 20.81 -11.88
CA GLU A 34 -3.89 21.31 -10.61
C GLU A 34 -4.56 20.16 -9.86
N ILE A 35 -4.35 20.07 -8.57
CA ILE A 35 -4.98 19.06 -7.71
C ILE A 35 -5.70 19.72 -6.55
N VAL A 36 -6.97 19.36 -6.37
CA VAL A 36 -7.78 19.73 -5.21
C VAL A 36 -8.20 18.44 -4.52
N VAL A 37 -7.75 18.24 -3.29
CA VAL A 37 -8.20 17.11 -2.47
C VAL A 37 -9.32 17.57 -1.57
N ILE A 38 -10.48 16.93 -1.67
CA ILE A 38 -11.64 17.19 -0.79
C ILE A 38 -11.72 16.06 0.23
N ALA A 39 -11.59 16.39 1.51
CA ALA A 39 -11.66 15.44 2.61
C ALA A 39 -12.72 15.87 3.65
N PRO A 40 -13.38 14.90 4.34
CA PRO A 40 -14.25 15.24 5.46
C PRO A 40 -13.42 15.53 6.71
N GLY A 41 -13.88 16.46 7.52
CA GLY A 41 -13.19 16.83 8.77
C GLY A 41 -14.09 17.54 9.76
N PRO A 42 -13.53 18.03 10.88
CA PRO A 42 -14.32 18.68 11.93
C PRO A 42 -14.80 20.09 11.57
N HIS A 43 -14.15 20.77 10.63
CA HIS A 43 -14.50 22.13 10.20
C HIS A 43 -14.20 22.33 8.71
N ASN A 44 -14.83 23.34 8.13
CA ASN A 44 -14.51 23.79 6.78
C ASN A 44 -13.15 24.50 6.76
N SER A 45 -12.30 24.13 5.83
CA SER A 45 -11.04 24.82 5.58
C SER A 45 -10.59 24.65 4.13
N VAL A 46 -9.81 25.60 3.64
CA VAL A 46 -9.13 25.56 2.36
C VAL A 46 -7.66 25.92 2.63
N VAL A 47 -6.76 25.00 2.31
CA VAL A 47 -5.33 25.16 2.56
C VAL A 47 -4.56 24.90 1.27
N GLU A 48 -3.88 25.91 0.75
CA GLU A 48 -2.93 25.72 -0.33
C GLU A 48 -1.65 25.08 0.25
N ARG A 49 -1.32 23.88 -0.24
CA ARG A 49 -0.15 23.09 0.19
C ARG A 49 1.08 23.41 -0.64
N ALA A 50 0.87 23.78 -1.89
CA ALA A 50 1.84 24.28 -2.85
C ALA A 50 1.08 24.94 -4.01
N PRO A 51 1.72 25.74 -4.87
CA PRO A 51 1.08 26.28 -6.06
C PRO A 51 0.43 25.19 -6.90
N GLY A 52 -0.91 25.27 -7.08
CA GLY A 52 -1.69 24.25 -7.79
C GLY A 52 -2.04 22.98 -7.00
N ALA A 53 -1.78 22.95 -5.70
CA ALA A 53 -2.12 21.85 -4.80
C ALA A 53 -2.93 22.35 -3.60
N ILE A 54 -4.20 22.03 -3.55
CA ILE A 54 -5.15 22.54 -2.55
C ILE A 54 -5.77 21.39 -1.77
N LEU A 55 -5.83 21.54 -0.45
CA LEU A 55 -6.56 20.66 0.45
C LEU A 55 -7.82 21.40 0.95
N VAL A 56 -8.97 20.85 0.66
CA VAL A 56 -10.28 21.32 1.12
C VAL A 56 -10.79 20.35 2.17
N THR A 57 -11.15 20.87 3.32
CA THR A 57 -11.85 20.08 4.34
C THR A 57 -13.30 20.58 4.43
N ILE A 58 -14.24 19.64 4.38
CA ILE A 58 -15.67 19.92 4.57
C ILE A 58 -16.07 19.39 5.95
N ALA A 59 -16.73 20.23 6.75
CA ALA A 59 -17.26 19.86 8.07
C ALA A 59 -18.26 18.71 7.92
N GLN A 60 -17.94 17.57 8.53
CA GLN A 60 -18.74 16.34 8.42
C GLN A 60 -18.71 15.59 9.76
N PRO A 61 -19.68 14.72 10.05
CA PRO A 61 -19.72 13.96 11.29
C PRO A 61 -18.54 12.99 11.39
N ALA A 62 -18.07 12.78 12.63
CA ALA A 62 -17.05 11.76 12.93
C ALA A 62 -17.65 10.36 12.85
N LEU A 63 -16.82 9.38 12.46
CA LEU A 63 -17.23 7.97 12.49
C LEU A 63 -17.53 7.51 13.93
N PRO A 64 -18.64 6.81 14.19
CA PRO A 64 -19.05 6.42 15.54
C PRO A 64 -18.03 5.59 16.31
N PHE A 65 -17.29 4.72 15.60
CA PHE A 65 -16.35 3.76 16.20
C PHE A 65 -14.88 4.21 16.15
N ASP A 66 -14.56 5.25 15.37
CA ASP A 66 -13.22 5.83 15.32
C ASP A 66 -13.30 7.34 14.99
N ARG A 67 -13.40 8.16 16.04
CA ARG A 67 -13.56 9.61 15.93
C ARG A 67 -12.40 10.36 15.26
N ARG A 68 -11.32 9.67 14.94
CA ARG A 68 -10.21 10.24 14.15
C ARG A 68 -10.56 10.38 12.67
N TYR A 69 -11.60 9.66 12.22
CA TYR A 69 -12.10 9.70 10.85
C TYR A 69 -13.48 10.36 10.81
N HIS A 70 -13.73 11.05 9.72
CA HIS A 70 -15.02 11.64 9.37
C HIS A 70 -15.53 10.97 8.11
N PHE A 71 -16.81 11.08 7.81
CA PHE A 71 -17.38 10.50 6.59
C PHE A 71 -18.30 11.53 5.94
N PHE A 72 -18.37 11.53 4.62
CA PHE A 72 -19.29 12.37 3.88
C PHE A 72 -20.73 11.91 4.12
N ASP A 73 -21.47 12.63 4.97
CA ASP A 73 -22.89 12.44 5.24
C ASP A 73 -23.72 13.34 4.32
N ASP A 74 -23.39 14.61 4.27
CA ASP A 74 -24.05 15.60 3.42
C ASP A 74 -23.56 15.49 1.96
N ARG A 75 -24.45 14.96 1.10
CA ARG A 75 -24.21 14.84 -0.34
C ARG A 75 -24.17 16.23 -1.01
N ASN A 76 -25.06 17.13 -0.61
CA ASN A 76 -25.19 18.43 -1.27
C ASN A 76 -23.94 19.28 -1.01
N ALA A 77 -23.42 19.29 0.20
CA ALA A 77 -22.16 19.96 0.51
C ALA A 77 -20.97 19.45 -0.34
N LEU A 78 -20.93 18.15 -0.63
CA LEU A 78 -19.91 17.58 -1.53
C LEU A 78 -20.15 18.04 -2.99
N HIS A 79 -21.39 17.98 -3.48
CA HIS A 79 -21.73 18.38 -4.83
C HIS A 79 -21.46 19.87 -5.06
N ASP A 80 -21.87 20.73 -4.12
CA ASP A 80 -21.60 22.17 -4.17
C ASP A 80 -20.08 22.45 -4.23
N ALA A 81 -19.28 21.69 -3.47
CA ALA A 81 -17.84 21.82 -3.54
C ALA A 81 -17.27 21.36 -4.91
N LEU A 82 -17.77 20.26 -5.50
CA LEU A 82 -17.39 19.82 -6.84
C LEU A 82 -17.72 20.88 -7.89
N ASP A 83 -18.92 21.46 -7.81
CA ASP A 83 -19.37 22.54 -8.72
C ASP A 83 -18.52 23.79 -8.57
N ALA A 84 -18.18 24.18 -7.35
CA ALA A 84 -17.35 25.35 -7.06
C ALA A 84 -15.93 25.20 -7.61
N TRP A 85 -15.34 24.00 -7.52
CA TRP A 85 -13.98 23.73 -7.97
C TRP A 85 -13.87 23.44 -9.48
N ARG A 86 -14.97 23.20 -10.18
CA ARG A 86 -15.03 22.99 -11.65
C ARG A 86 -13.95 22.01 -12.12
N PRO A 87 -14.04 20.74 -11.74
CA PRO A 87 -13.05 19.74 -12.13
C PRO A 87 -13.05 19.48 -13.65
N ASP A 88 -11.88 19.21 -14.20
CA ASP A 88 -11.72 18.57 -15.51
C ASP A 88 -11.83 17.05 -15.38
N LEU A 89 -11.56 16.51 -14.18
CA LEU A 89 -11.74 15.11 -13.80
C LEU A 89 -11.99 15.01 -12.29
N VAL A 90 -12.94 14.16 -11.89
CA VAL A 90 -13.17 13.82 -10.49
C VAL A 90 -12.62 12.43 -10.20
N GLU A 91 -11.76 12.31 -9.18
CA GLU A 91 -11.35 11.02 -8.63
C GLU A 91 -12.07 10.78 -7.30
N ALA A 92 -12.54 9.55 -7.07
CA ALA A 92 -12.96 9.08 -5.76
C ALA A 92 -11.95 8.08 -5.23
N SER A 93 -11.37 8.39 -4.07
CA SER A 93 -10.41 7.53 -3.38
C SER A 93 -11.14 6.56 -2.45
N SER A 94 -11.28 5.31 -2.88
CA SER A 94 -11.93 4.19 -2.18
C SER A 94 -13.44 4.01 -2.47
N PRO A 95 -13.92 2.75 -2.50
CA PRO A 95 -15.26 2.39 -2.98
C PRO A 95 -16.36 2.50 -1.91
N TRP A 96 -16.35 3.55 -1.11
CA TRP A 96 -17.32 3.74 -0.03
C TRP A 96 -18.39 4.78 -0.39
N SER A 97 -19.14 5.25 0.60
CA SER A 97 -20.23 6.22 0.42
C SER A 97 -19.81 7.51 -0.30
N SER A 98 -18.55 7.93 -0.18
CA SER A 98 -18.00 9.04 -0.95
C SER A 98 -18.02 8.78 -2.45
N ALA A 99 -17.64 7.57 -2.89
CA ALA A 99 -17.67 7.19 -4.30
C ALA A 99 -19.12 7.15 -4.84
N THR A 100 -20.08 6.66 -4.05
CA THR A 100 -21.50 6.71 -4.42
C THR A 100 -21.96 8.15 -4.65
N LYS A 101 -21.61 9.07 -3.73
CA LYS A 101 -21.98 10.48 -3.89
C LYS A 101 -21.31 11.14 -5.10
N VAL A 102 -20.04 10.77 -5.39
CA VAL A 102 -19.38 11.23 -6.63
C VAL A 102 -20.08 10.68 -7.87
N ALA A 103 -20.49 9.41 -7.87
CA ALA A 103 -21.24 8.82 -8.99
C ALA A 103 -22.60 9.48 -9.21
N GLU A 104 -23.24 9.99 -8.17
CA GLU A 104 -24.53 10.70 -8.21
C GLU A 104 -24.41 12.18 -8.62
N TRP A 105 -23.19 12.75 -8.63
CA TRP A 105 -22.97 14.14 -9.01
C TRP A 105 -23.35 14.38 -10.49
N GLN A 106 -24.04 15.49 -10.79
CA GLN A 106 -24.59 15.78 -12.11
C GLN A 106 -23.64 16.56 -13.05
N GLY A 107 -22.41 16.84 -12.60
CA GLY A 107 -21.43 17.51 -13.44
C GLY A 107 -20.95 16.62 -14.60
N SER A 108 -20.43 17.25 -15.66
CA SER A 108 -20.03 16.59 -16.91
C SER A 108 -18.59 16.03 -16.91
N ALA A 109 -17.79 16.36 -15.89
CA ALA A 109 -16.41 15.88 -15.83
C ALA A 109 -16.35 14.34 -15.70
N PRO A 110 -15.44 13.67 -16.39
CA PRO A 110 -15.22 12.24 -16.26
C PRO A 110 -14.80 11.88 -14.82
N ARG A 111 -15.10 10.63 -14.43
CA ARG A 111 -14.93 10.13 -13.08
C ARG A 111 -14.02 8.91 -13.05
N ALA A 112 -13.04 8.92 -12.15
CA ALA A 112 -12.16 7.79 -11.89
C ALA A 112 -12.33 7.30 -10.44
N LEU A 113 -12.42 5.99 -10.24
CA LEU A 113 -12.43 5.37 -8.90
C LEU A 113 -11.07 4.75 -8.63
N PHE A 114 -10.37 5.20 -7.58
CA PHE A 114 -9.10 4.61 -7.17
C PHE A 114 -9.30 3.63 -5.99
N MET A 115 -8.90 2.38 -6.17
CA MET A 115 -9.09 1.29 -5.22
C MET A 115 -7.91 1.18 -4.25
N HIS A 116 -7.89 1.99 -3.18
CA HIS A 116 -6.83 1.92 -2.15
C HIS A 116 -6.90 0.66 -1.28
N ALA A 117 -8.05 0.03 -1.17
CA ALA A 117 -8.26 -1.14 -0.34
C ALA A 117 -9.14 -2.19 -1.04
N ASP A 118 -8.95 -3.45 -0.66
CA ASP A 118 -9.89 -4.54 -0.91
C ASP A 118 -10.58 -4.91 0.40
N PRO A 119 -11.80 -4.40 0.64
CA PRO A 119 -12.50 -4.64 1.91
C PRO A 119 -12.83 -6.10 2.17
N LEU A 120 -13.11 -6.89 1.13
CA LEU A 120 -13.42 -8.31 1.29
C LEU A 120 -12.17 -9.10 1.71
N SER A 121 -11.01 -8.83 1.11
CA SER A 121 -9.75 -9.46 1.52
C SER A 121 -9.33 -9.04 2.93
N ALA A 122 -9.50 -7.76 3.27
CA ALA A 122 -9.11 -7.24 4.57
C ALA A 122 -9.95 -7.78 5.73
N TYR A 123 -11.25 -8.05 5.50
CA TYR A 123 -12.19 -8.42 6.55
C TYR A 123 -12.86 -9.78 6.32
N ALA A 124 -13.67 -9.92 5.28
CA ALA A 124 -14.55 -11.09 5.10
C ALA A 124 -13.77 -12.40 4.94
N TYR A 125 -12.78 -12.45 4.07
CA TYR A 125 -12.01 -13.68 3.88
C TYR A 125 -11.12 -14.00 5.08
N ARG A 126 -10.60 -13.00 5.77
CA ARG A 126 -9.82 -13.21 6.98
C ARG A 126 -10.65 -13.84 8.10
N TRP A 127 -11.91 -13.40 8.26
CA TRP A 127 -12.76 -13.91 9.34
C TRP A 127 -13.43 -15.24 8.99
N LEU A 128 -13.87 -15.40 7.75
CA LEU A 128 -14.67 -16.52 7.32
C LEU A 128 -13.88 -17.59 6.53
N GLY A 129 -12.68 -17.29 6.06
CA GLY A 129 -11.88 -18.18 5.22
C GLY A 129 -11.44 -19.48 5.89
N ARG A 130 -11.54 -19.59 7.25
CA ARG A 130 -11.31 -20.82 7.98
C ARG A 130 -12.50 -21.78 7.95
N ILE A 131 -13.71 -21.27 7.72
CA ILE A 131 -14.98 -22.01 7.83
C ILE A 131 -15.76 -22.08 6.52
N ALA A 132 -15.40 -21.28 5.53
CA ALA A 132 -16.07 -21.21 4.24
C ALA A 132 -15.08 -21.00 3.09
N SER A 133 -15.38 -21.61 1.92
CA SER A 133 -14.62 -21.34 0.70
C SER A 133 -14.82 -19.90 0.22
N ARG A 134 -13.84 -19.36 -0.53
CA ARG A 134 -13.89 -18.01 -1.11
C ARG A 134 -15.19 -17.79 -1.89
N GLN A 135 -15.61 -18.75 -2.71
CA GLN A 135 -16.87 -18.67 -3.47
C GLN A 135 -18.13 -18.56 -2.59
N ARG A 136 -18.15 -19.23 -1.43
CA ARG A 136 -19.27 -19.11 -0.48
C ARG A 136 -19.28 -17.72 0.17
N ILE A 137 -18.11 -17.22 0.54
CA ILE A 137 -17.97 -15.86 1.11
C ILE A 137 -18.43 -14.82 0.09
N ASP A 138 -17.96 -14.89 -1.16
CA ASP A 138 -18.36 -13.97 -2.23
C ASP A 138 -19.89 -13.98 -2.47
N ARG A 139 -20.52 -15.17 -2.37
CA ARG A 139 -21.98 -15.28 -2.49
C ARG A 139 -22.71 -14.59 -1.33
N VAL A 140 -22.23 -14.74 -0.10
CA VAL A 140 -22.79 -14.04 1.07
C VAL A 140 -22.59 -12.53 0.95
N PHE A 141 -21.45 -12.09 0.42
CA PHE A 141 -21.13 -10.68 0.18
C PHE A 141 -21.55 -10.17 -1.20
N SER A 142 -22.48 -10.86 -1.87
CA SER A 142 -23.04 -10.41 -3.16
C SER A 142 -23.59 -8.97 -3.15
N PRO A 143 -24.19 -8.43 -2.06
CA PRO A 143 -24.59 -7.03 -2.02
C PRO A 143 -23.41 -6.07 -2.17
N PHE A 144 -22.24 -6.43 -1.61
CA PHE A 144 -21.02 -5.61 -1.78
C PHE A 144 -20.48 -5.68 -3.21
N TRP A 145 -20.50 -6.87 -3.84
CA TRP A 145 -20.15 -7.00 -5.25
C TRP A 145 -21.11 -6.23 -6.16
N ASN A 146 -22.42 -6.24 -5.84
CA ASN A 146 -23.40 -5.42 -6.54
C ASN A 146 -23.09 -3.93 -6.40
N HIS A 147 -22.72 -3.48 -5.20
CA HIS A 147 -22.29 -2.10 -4.97
C HIS A 147 -21.06 -1.74 -5.82
N LEU A 148 -20.03 -2.60 -5.88
CA LEU A 148 -18.86 -2.35 -6.74
C LEU A 148 -19.23 -2.27 -8.23
N ARG A 149 -20.12 -3.13 -8.73
CA ARG A 149 -20.63 -3.08 -10.11
C ARG A 149 -21.44 -1.80 -10.38
N THR A 150 -22.20 -1.35 -9.41
CA THR A 150 -22.92 -0.06 -9.52
C THR A 150 -21.93 1.10 -9.59
N LEU A 151 -20.86 1.08 -8.83
CA LEU A 151 -19.80 2.08 -8.94
C LEU A 151 -19.09 2.00 -10.30
N ASP A 152 -18.72 0.80 -10.76
CA ASP A 152 -18.10 0.61 -12.08
C ASP A 152 -18.97 1.20 -13.20
N ALA A 153 -20.30 1.02 -13.15
CA ALA A 153 -21.23 1.62 -14.08
C ALA A 153 -21.25 3.15 -14.02
N GLY A 154 -21.10 3.74 -12.83
CA GLY A 154 -21.14 5.18 -12.58
C GLY A 154 -19.81 5.92 -12.76
N PHE A 155 -18.71 5.21 -12.99
CA PHE A 155 -17.39 5.77 -13.23
C PHE A 155 -16.92 5.43 -14.66
N ASP A 156 -16.01 6.24 -15.21
CA ASP A 156 -15.43 6.04 -16.55
C ASP A 156 -14.18 5.16 -16.47
N LEU A 157 -13.55 5.06 -15.30
CA LEU A 157 -12.34 4.29 -15.06
C LEU A 157 -12.31 3.81 -13.60
N VAL A 158 -11.88 2.57 -13.39
CA VAL A 158 -11.53 2.03 -12.06
C VAL A 158 -10.05 1.71 -12.05
N VAL A 159 -9.29 2.35 -11.15
CA VAL A 159 -7.85 2.18 -11.02
C VAL A 159 -7.54 1.24 -9.87
N SER A 160 -6.77 0.19 -10.15
CA SER A 160 -6.26 -0.76 -9.16
C SER A 160 -4.74 -0.65 -9.06
N PRO A 161 -4.16 -0.64 -7.83
CA PRO A 161 -2.72 -0.54 -7.65
C PRO A 161 -1.94 -1.84 -7.87
N GLY A 162 -2.61 -2.99 -8.07
CA GLY A 162 -1.95 -4.29 -8.22
C GLY A 162 -2.68 -5.26 -9.14
N ALA A 163 -1.93 -6.14 -9.80
CA ALA A 163 -2.48 -7.11 -10.75
C ALA A 163 -3.44 -8.12 -10.08
N SER A 164 -3.13 -8.55 -8.86
CA SER A 164 -4.00 -9.45 -8.09
C SER A 164 -5.35 -8.82 -7.78
N LEU A 165 -5.38 -7.53 -7.42
CA LEU A 165 -6.63 -6.82 -7.18
C LEU A 165 -7.38 -6.57 -8.49
N THR A 166 -6.70 -6.18 -9.58
CA THR A 166 -7.33 -6.02 -10.90
C THR A 166 -8.06 -7.30 -11.31
N ARG A 167 -7.35 -8.44 -11.31
CA ARG A 167 -7.93 -9.74 -11.66
C ARG A 167 -9.19 -10.02 -10.85
N ARG A 168 -9.10 -9.83 -9.54
CA ARG A 168 -10.22 -10.07 -8.63
C ARG A 168 -11.44 -9.18 -8.91
N LEU A 169 -11.21 -7.88 -9.17
CA LEU A 169 -12.30 -6.95 -9.51
C LEU A 169 -12.94 -7.34 -10.83
N THR A 170 -12.15 -7.71 -11.85
CA THR A 170 -12.65 -8.19 -13.14
C THR A 170 -13.44 -9.51 -13.00
N GLU A 171 -12.93 -10.48 -12.22
CA GLU A 171 -13.66 -11.71 -11.87
C GLU A 171 -14.96 -11.42 -11.10
N GLY A 172 -15.00 -10.33 -10.34
CA GLY A 172 -16.18 -9.81 -9.64
C GLY A 172 -17.20 -9.10 -10.55
N GLY A 173 -16.90 -8.94 -11.84
CA GLY A 173 -17.79 -8.36 -12.86
C GLY A 173 -17.65 -6.84 -13.00
N LEU A 174 -16.47 -6.28 -12.75
CA LEU A 174 -16.15 -4.89 -13.10
C LEU A 174 -15.42 -4.87 -14.45
N ASP A 175 -15.85 -4.02 -15.36
CA ASP A 175 -15.36 -4.00 -16.75
C ASP A 175 -14.35 -2.88 -17.04
N LYS A 176 -14.34 -1.81 -16.21
CA LYS A 176 -13.52 -0.61 -16.45
C LYS A 176 -12.23 -0.58 -15.64
N VAL A 177 -11.79 -1.74 -15.13
CA VAL A 177 -10.62 -1.84 -14.23
C VAL A 177 -9.33 -1.82 -15.03
N VAL A 178 -8.40 -0.95 -14.60
CA VAL A 178 -7.03 -0.91 -15.11
C VAL A 178 -6.03 -0.98 -13.97
N THR A 179 -4.90 -1.64 -14.22
CA THR A 179 -3.79 -1.65 -13.27
C THR A 179 -2.89 -0.44 -13.51
N VAL A 180 -2.69 0.36 -12.46
CA VAL A 180 -1.66 1.40 -12.39
C VAL A 180 -0.87 1.18 -11.11
N PRO A 181 0.22 0.38 -11.16
CA PRO A 181 0.97 0.03 -9.96
C PRO A 181 1.52 1.26 -9.25
N LEU A 182 1.50 1.26 -7.93
CA LEU A 182 2.20 2.27 -7.14
C LEU A 182 3.72 2.16 -7.37
N GLY A 183 4.48 3.00 -6.71
CA GLY A 183 5.93 2.98 -6.75
C GLY A 183 6.53 3.32 -5.40
N VAL A 184 7.86 3.31 -5.35
CA VAL A 184 8.63 3.75 -4.20
C VAL A 184 9.01 5.22 -4.32
N GLU A 185 9.33 5.83 -3.21
CA GLU A 185 9.81 7.20 -3.18
C GLU A 185 11.18 7.31 -3.86
N PRO A 186 11.32 8.21 -4.88
CA PRO A 186 12.55 8.29 -5.65
C PRO A 186 13.77 8.65 -4.78
N GLY A 187 14.89 7.96 -5.01
CA GLY A 187 16.18 8.29 -4.39
C GLY A 187 16.35 7.89 -2.92
N ILE A 188 15.30 7.46 -2.22
CA ILE A 188 15.36 7.04 -0.81
C ILE A 188 15.80 5.59 -0.69
N PHE A 189 15.02 4.67 -1.25
CA PHE A 189 15.26 3.23 -1.17
C PHE A 189 16.21 2.79 -2.28
N ARG A 190 17.42 2.38 -1.88
CA ARG A 190 18.46 1.92 -2.80
C ARG A 190 19.49 1.06 -2.08
N PRO A 191 20.17 0.11 -2.76
CA PRO A 191 21.16 -0.78 -2.13
C PRO A 191 22.35 -0.02 -1.50
N ALA A 192 22.69 1.16 -2.03
CA ALA A 192 23.77 2.00 -1.51
C ALA A 192 23.51 2.59 -0.10
N ARG A 193 22.30 2.40 0.46
CA ARG A 193 21.99 2.73 1.87
C ARG A 193 22.42 1.63 2.84
N SER A 194 22.89 0.49 2.37
CA SER A 194 23.42 -0.58 3.23
C SER A 194 24.59 -0.06 4.08
N SER A 195 24.55 -0.33 5.37
CA SER A 195 25.57 0.03 6.36
C SER A 195 25.96 -1.19 7.17
N ALA A 196 27.27 -1.44 7.29
CA ALA A 196 27.81 -2.49 8.16
C ALA A 196 27.45 -2.21 9.62
N GLU A 197 27.49 -0.96 10.05
CA GLU A 197 27.14 -0.55 11.42
C GLU A 197 25.68 -0.87 11.75
N VAL A 198 24.73 -0.51 10.87
CA VAL A 198 23.31 -0.85 11.04
C VAL A 198 23.09 -2.36 11.06
N ARG A 199 23.82 -3.11 10.21
CA ARG A 199 23.74 -4.57 10.18
C ARG A 199 24.26 -5.17 11.49
N ASP A 200 25.38 -4.69 12.00
CA ASP A 200 26.00 -5.18 13.24
C ASP A 200 25.11 -4.88 14.46
N GLU A 201 24.49 -3.69 14.49
CA GLU A 201 23.50 -3.36 15.52
C GLU A 201 22.30 -4.31 15.49
N MET A 202 21.71 -4.56 14.31
CA MET A 202 20.60 -5.51 14.16
C MET A 202 21.01 -6.91 14.63
N ARG A 203 22.19 -7.38 14.25
CA ARG A 203 22.74 -8.67 14.61
C ARG A 203 22.94 -8.82 16.13
N ALA A 204 23.54 -7.81 16.74
CA ALA A 204 23.73 -7.76 18.19
C ALA A 204 22.40 -7.79 18.94
N ARG A 205 21.40 -7.03 18.49
CA ARG A 205 20.05 -7.03 19.09
C ARG A 205 19.34 -8.37 18.98
N LEU A 206 19.62 -9.13 17.94
CA LEU A 206 19.04 -10.46 17.68
C LEU A 206 19.87 -11.60 18.28
N GLY A 207 21.04 -11.31 18.88
CA GLY A 207 21.95 -12.32 19.40
C GLY A 207 22.46 -13.30 18.35
N LEU A 208 22.60 -12.85 17.10
CA LEU A 208 23.01 -13.70 15.98
C LEU A 208 24.53 -13.70 15.78
N PRO A 209 25.11 -14.81 15.30
CA PRO A 209 26.51 -14.88 14.87
C PRO A 209 26.73 -14.07 13.57
N GLU A 210 27.97 -13.99 13.10
CA GLU A 210 28.35 -13.17 11.95
C GLU A 210 27.65 -13.61 10.64
N ASP A 211 27.44 -14.90 10.46
CA ASP A 211 26.76 -15.54 9.35
C ASP A 211 25.24 -15.67 9.55
N GLY A 212 24.71 -15.15 10.66
CA GLY A 212 23.28 -15.23 10.98
C GLY A 212 22.38 -14.45 10.00
N LEU A 213 21.25 -15.05 9.67
CA LEU A 213 20.24 -14.49 8.74
C LEU A 213 19.34 -13.49 9.48
N ILE A 214 19.36 -12.24 9.04
CA ILE A 214 18.53 -11.16 9.58
C ILE A 214 17.27 -11.03 8.72
N LEU A 215 16.13 -11.50 9.23
CA LEU A 215 14.81 -11.25 8.64
C LEU A 215 14.24 -9.96 9.20
N LEU A 216 13.59 -9.18 8.33
CA LEU A 216 12.96 -7.92 8.68
C LEU A 216 11.46 -7.99 8.41
N GLY A 217 10.65 -7.65 9.41
CA GLY A 217 9.21 -7.41 9.26
C GLY A 217 8.91 -5.94 9.50
N VAL A 218 8.27 -5.26 8.54
CA VAL A 218 7.96 -3.83 8.65
C VAL A 218 6.48 -3.59 8.41
N GLY A 219 5.81 -2.82 9.30
CA GLY A 219 4.43 -2.43 9.10
C GLY A 219 3.64 -2.22 10.38
N ARG A 220 2.36 -1.88 10.21
CA ARG A 220 1.44 -1.70 11.34
C ARG A 220 1.28 -3.00 12.15
N PHE A 221 1.26 -2.90 13.46
CA PHE A 221 0.95 -4.04 14.33
C PHE A 221 -0.57 -4.23 14.46
N ALA A 222 -1.13 -4.76 13.38
CA ALA A 222 -2.56 -5.00 13.20
C ALA A 222 -2.79 -6.46 12.76
N SER A 223 -3.98 -6.96 13.01
CA SER A 223 -4.30 -8.39 12.86
C SER A 223 -4.18 -8.91 11.43
N GLU A 224 -4.39 -8.05 10.43
CA GLU A 224 -4.25 -8.40 9.01
C GLU A 224 -2.81 -8.70 8.60
N LYS A 225 -1.82 -8.16 9.34
CA LYS A 225 -0.39 -8.38 9.07
C LYS A 225 0.13 -9.74 9.56
N ARG A 226 -0.66 -10.48 10.34
CA ARG A 226 -0.37 -11.83 10.83
C ARG A 226 1.00 -11.98 11.51
N TRP A 227 1.48 -10.94 12.19
CA TRP A 227 2.79 -10.97 12.87
C TRP A 227 2.95 -12.14 13.85
N PRO A 228 1.93 -12.58 14.61
CA PRO A 228 2.04 -13.78 15.43
C PRO A 228 2.43 -15.03 14.64
N MET A 229 1.86 -15.24 13.45
CA MET A 229 2.23 -16.34 12.57
C MET A 229 3.68 -16.22 12.09
N VAL A 230 4.11 -15.01 11.74
CA VAL A 230 5.50 -14.74 11.31
C VAL A 230 6.48 -15.04 12.45
N ILE A 231 6.20 -14.57 13.68
CA ILE A 231 7.02 -14.86 14.87
C ILE A 231 7.20 -16.37 15.06
N ARG A 232 6.10 -17.15 15.05
CA ARG A 232 6.18 -18.61 15.26
C ARG A 232 6.90 -19.32 14.12
N ALA A 233 6.71 -18.91 12.87
CA ALA A 233 7.41 -19.49 11.73
C ALA A 233 8.93 -19.24 11.80
N VAL A 234 9.33 -18.01 12.18
CA VAL A 234 10.77 -17.71 12.39
C VAL A 234 11.33 -18.46 13.59
N ALA A 235 10.59 -18.53 14.69
CA ALA A 235 10.99 -19.32 15.87
C ALA A 235 11.18 -20.82 15.52
N ALA A 236 10.31 -21.37 14.67
CA ALA A 236 10.45 -22.74 14.19
C ALA A 236 11.68 -22.93 13.29
N ALA A 237 11.93 -22.03 12.35
CA ALA A 237 13.10 -22.06 11.47
C ALA A 237 14.42 -21.84 12.23
N GLY A 238 14.39 -20.99 13.27
CA GLY A 238 15.55 -20.62 14.08
C GLY A 238 15.97 -21.67 15.12
N ARG A 239 15.28 -22.81 15.24
CA ARG A 239 15.67 -23.88 16.20
C ARG A 239 17.04 -24.46 15.88
N ASP A 240 17.30 -24.70 14.60
CA ASP A 240 18.50 -25.39 14.13
C ASP A 240 19.35 -24.51 13.20
N ARG A 241 19.00 -23.23 13.05
CA ARG A 241 19.66 -22.29 12.16
C ARG A 241 19.78 -20.91 12.80
N PRO A 242 20.86 -20.15 12.55
CA PRO A 242 21.03 -18.80 13.06
C PRO A 242 20.14 -17.81 12.26
N VAL A 243 18.83 -17.84 12.50
CA VAL A 243 17.85 -16.98 11.87
C VAL A 243 17.17 -16.12 12.92
N GLY A 244 17.16 -14.81 12.74
CA GLY A 244 16.47 -13.88 13.64
C GLY A 244 15.48 -12.97 12.90
N LEU A 245 14.57 -12.35 13.66
CA LEU A 245 13.54 -11.45 13.16
C LEU A 245 13.53 -10.13 13.91
N LEU A 246 13.72 -9.04 13.17
CA LEU A 246 13.47 -7.69 13.65
C LEU A 246 12.12 -7.20 13.14
N LEU A 247 11.14 -6.98 14.03
CA LEU A 247 9.83 -6.39 13.69
C LEU A 247 9.85 -4.90 13.96
N VAL A 248 9.73 -4.07 12.92
CA VAL A 248 9.71 -2.61 13.01
C VAL A 248 8.29 -2.09 12.76
N GLY A 249 7.70 -1.44 13.75
CA GLY A 249 6.36 -0.90 13.58
C GLY A 249 5.65 -0.50 14.87
N ALA A 250 4.40 -0.09 14.70
CA ALA A 250 3.51 0.27 15.80
C ALA A 250 2.08 -0.19 15.54
N GLY A 251 1.28 -0.29 16.58
CA GLY A 251 -0.14 -0.60 16.48
C GLY A 251 -0.71 -1.27 17.72
N LYS A 252 -2.02 -1.53 17.66
CA LYS A 252 -2.78 -2.05 18.81
C LYS A 252 -2.30 -3.43 19.32
N GLN A 253 -1.59 -4.20 18.47
CA GLN A 253 -1.09 -5.52 18.85
C GLN A 253 0.32 -5.51 19.48
N ARG A 254 0.95 -4.34 19.65
CA ARG A 254 2.35 -4.26 20.13
C ARG A 254 2.62 -5.11 21.37
N ALA A 255 1.87 -4.89 22.44
CA ALA A 255 2.06 -5.63 23.70
C ALA A 255 1.92 -7.16 23.53
N LYS A 256 0.99 -7.59 22.69
CA LYS A 256 0.83 -9.01 22.35
C LYS A 256 2.04 -9.56 21.61
N LEU A 257 2.59 -8.82 20.66
CA LEU A 257 3.76 -9.24 19.86
C LEU A 257 5.02 -9.27 20.72
N GLU A 258 5.21 -8.29 21.61
CA GLU A 258 6.31 -8.26 22.58
C GLU A 258 6.24 -9.46 23.52
N HIS A 259 5.05 -9.79 24.02
CA HIS A 259 4.85 -10.98 24.87
C HIS A 259 5.16 -12.28 24.12
N GLU A 260 4.71 -12.43 22.86
CA GLU A 260 4.95 -13.62 22.04
C GLU A 260 6.43 -13.74 21.66
N ALA A 261 7.09 -12.63 21.33
CA ALA A 261 8.51 -12.59 20.99
C ALA A 261 9.43 -12.87 22.19
N ALA A 262 9.02 -12.54 23.42
CA ALA A 262 9.82 -12.69 24.63
C ALA A 262 10.28 -14.15 24.91
N ALA A 263 9.60 -15.14 24.33
CA ALA A 263 10.00 -16.54 24.40
C ALA A 263 11.21 -16.89 23.49
N PHE A 264 11.63 -15.97 22.61
CA PHE A 264 12.60 -16.24 21.55
C PHE A 264 13.64 -15.10 21.49
N PRO A 265 14.87 -15.31 22.02
CA PRO A 265 15.89 -14.24 22.12
C PRO A 265 16.32 -13.67 20.76
N HIS A 266 16.14 -14.42 19.68
CA HIS A 266 16.45 -14.02 18.30
C HIS A 266 15.28 -13.31 17.59
N ILE A 267 14.22 -12.92 18.32
CA ILE A 267 13.07 -12.18 17.78
C ILE A 267 12.86 -10.90 18.59
N VAL A 268 12.96 -9.76 17.95
CA VAL A 268 12.87 -8.44 18.58
C VAL A 268 11.78 -7.59 17.97
N VAL A 269 10.93 -7.01 18.82
CA VAL A 269 9.92 -6.02 18.43
C VAL A 269 10.50 -4.62 18.67
N ALA A 270 10.93 -3.97 17.60
CA ALA A 270 11.56 -2.65 17.63
C ALA A 270 10.54 -1.51 17.65
N GLN A 271 11.00 -0.31 17.98
CA GLN A 271 10.20 0.91 17.85
C GLN A 271 9.99 1.24 16.37
N PRO A 272 8.87 1.89 16.02
CA PRO A 272 8.69 2.40 14.67
C PRO A 272 9.68 3.53 14.40
N THR A 273 10.17 3.62 13.17
CA THR A 273 10.84 4.83 12.70
C THR A 273 9.92 5.62 11.77
N ALA A 274 9.90 6.94 11.95
CA ALA A 274 9.26 7.88 11.04
C ALA A 274 10.27 8.42 10.00
N ASP A 275 11.56 8.23 10.25
CA ASP A 275 12.64 8.63 9.34
C ASP A 275 12.74 7.63 8.19
N ARG A 276 12.55 8.15 6.98
CA ARG A 276 12.58 7.34 5.75
C ARG A 276 13.99 6.90 5.38
N ASP A 277 15.01 7.71 5.72
CA ASP A 277 16.42 7.37 5.48
C ASP A 277 16.88 6.27 6.43
N GLU A 278 16.47 6.33 7.71
CA GLU A 278 16.71 5.25 8.68
C GLU A 278 16.05 3.94 8.23
N LEU A 279 14.78 3.99 7.81
CA LEU A 279 14.09 2.80 7.28
C LEU A 279 14.80 2.23 6.05
N ALA A 280 15.28 3.09 5.15
CA ALA A 280 16.00 2.65 3.96
C ALA A 280 17.34 1.98 4.31
N ALA A 281 18.06 2.48 5.32
CA ALA A 281 19.28 1.86 5.83
C ALA A 281 19.01 0.49 6.47
N ILE A 282 17.96 0.37 7.29
CA ILE A 282 17.52 -0.90 7.89
C ILE A 282 17.16 -1.92 6.79
N LEU A 283 16.35 -1.52 5.80
CA LEU A 283 15.97 -2.40 4.68
C LEU A 283 17.18 -2.85 3.87
N ALA A 284 18.08 -1.94 3.52
CA ALA A 284 19.26 -2.26 2.72
C ALA A 284 20.28 -3.14 3.46
N SER A 285 20.25 -3.18 4.81
CA SER A 285 21.23 -3.87 5.65
C SER A 285 20.76 -5.24 6.15
N ALA A 286 19.47 -5.60 5.98
CA ALA A 286 18.91 -6.90 6.32
C ALA A 286 19.15 -7.95 5.22
N ASP A 287 18.75 -9.21 5.43
CA ASP A 287 18.92 -10.33 4.47
C ASP A 287 17.66 -10.63 3.67
N ALA A 288 16.48 -10.53 4.28
CA ALA A 288 15.21 -10.61 3.58
C ALA A 288 14.10 -9.87 4.33
N LEU A 289 13.13 -9.32 3.57
CA LEU A 289 11.85 -8.88 4.13
C LEU A 289 10.90 -10.08 4.22
N VAL A 290 10.33 -10.30 5.40
CA VAL A 290 9.24 -11.27 5.60
C VAL A 290 7.92 -10.53 5.74
N HIS A 291 6.88 -10.94 4.99
CA HIS A 291 5.56 -10.33 5.03
C HIS A 291 4.45 -11.37 5.23
N GLY A 292 3.50 -11.09 6.14
CA GLY A 292 2.47 -12.06 6.52
C GLY A 292 1.08 -11.83 5.92
N CYS A 293 0.85 -10.69 5.26
CA CYS A 293 -0.49 -10.29 4.83
C CYS A 293 -0.77 -10.65 3.36
N GLU A 294 -1.78 -11.49 3.13
CA GLU A 294 -2.30 -11.85 1.82
C GLU A 294 -3.32 -10.85 1.26
N ALA A 295 -3.73 -9.88 2.06
CA ALA A 295 -4.80 -8.93 1.71
C ALA A 295 -4.29 -7.55 1.25
N GLU A 296 -2.99 -7.43 0.95
CA GLU A 296 -2.43 -6.21 0.40
C GLU A 296 -2.96 -5.93 -1.00
N THR A 297 -3.23 -4.68 -1.28
CA THR A 297 -3.57 -4.24 -2.64
C THR A 297 -2.34 -3.97 -3.50
N PHE A 298 -1.22 -3.56 -2.88
CA PHE A 298 0.07 -3.34 -3.55
C PHE A 298 1.26 -3.82 -2.72
N CYS A 299 1.28 -3.56 -1.41
CA CYS A 299 2.40 -3.81 -0.50
C CYS A 299 3.62 -2.90 -0.74
N LEU A 300 3.50 -1.62 -0.38
CA LEU A 300 4.58 -0.63 -0.53
C LEU A 300 5.90 -1.11 0.10
N VAL A 301 5.86 -1.69 1.30
CA VAL A 301 7.08 -2.14 1.99
C VAL A 301 7.83 -3.25 1.24
N ALA A 302 7.13 -4.13 0.52
CA ALA A 302 7.79 -5.13 -0.32
C ALA A 302 8.47 -4.47 -1.54
N SER A 303 7.86 -3.44 -2.11
CA SER A 303 8.46 -2.60 -3.15
C SER A 303 9.69 -1.83 -2.64
N GLU A 304 9.61 -1.24 -1.44
CA GLU A 304 10.70 -0.53 -0.77
C GLU A 304 11.88 -1.47 -0.47
N ALA A 305 11.59 -2.69 0.00
CA ALA A 305 12.60 -3.73 0.21
C ALA A 305 13.31 -4.08 -1.10
N ARG A 306 12.57 -4.34 -2.16
CA ARG A 306 13.14 -4.62 -3.49
C ARG A 306 13.99 -3.46 -4.03
N ALA A 307 13.52 -2.23 -3.88
CA ALA A 307 14.27 -1.04 -4.28
C ALA A 307 15.57 -0.89 -3.47
N SER A 308 15.59 -1.37 -2.23
CA SER A 308 16.78 -1.45 -1.38
C SER A 308 17.68 -2.64 -1.71
N GLY A 309 17.34 -3.45 -2.74
CA GLY A 309 18.07 -4.67 -3.09
C GLY A 309 17.82 -5.85 -2.16
N LEU A 310 16.79 -5.77 -1.33
CA LEU A 310 16.45 -6.79 -0.34
C LEU A 310 15.49 -7.81 -0.93
N PRO A 311 15.80 -9.13 -0.91
CA PRO A 311 14.87 -10.19 -1.26
C PRO A 311 13.63 -10.19 -0.36
N ILE A 312 12.52 -10.73 -0.87
CA ILE A 312 11.26 -10.78 -0.13
C ILE A 312 10.75 -12.22 0.06
N ILE A 313 10.18 -12.51 1.23
CA ILE A 313 9.46 -13.74 1.54
C ILE A 313 8.01 -13.35 1.80
N VAL A 314 7.10 -13.70 0.88
CA VAL A 314 5.74 -13.17 0.84
C VAL A 314 4.71 -14.29 0.66
N PRO A 315 3.44 -14.11 1.07
CA PRO A 315 2.39 -15.08 0.75
C PRO A 315 2.18 -15.16 -0.76
N ASP A 316 1.73 -16.30 -1.26
CA ASP A 316 1.42 -16.58 -2.68
C ASP A 316 0.13 -15.90 -3.18
N ALA A 317 -0.28 -14.81 -2.54
CA ALA A 317 -1.51 -14.09 -2.84
C ALA A 317 -1.40 -12.59 -2.53
N GLY A 318 -2.20 -11.79 -3.24
CA GLY A 318 -2.36 -10.36 -3.03
C GLY A 318 -1.21 -9.51 -3.56
N GLY A 319 -1.24 -8.22 -3.24
CA GLY A 319 -0.27 -7.25 -3.75
C GLY A 319 1.18 -7.48 -3.29
N ALA A 320 1.41 -8.24 -2.22
CA ALA A 320 2.75 -8.64 -1.83
C ALA A 320 3.34 -9.66 -2.82
N PHE A 321 2.51 -10.61 -3.29
CA PHE A 321 2.90 -11.55 -4.33
C PHE A 321 3.15 -10.86 -5.68
N ASP A 322 2.38 -9.84 -6.00
CA ASP A 322 2.59 -9.04 -7.22
C ASP A 322 3.97 -8.37 -7.26
N GLN A 323 4.64 -8.18 -6.11
CA GLN A 323 6.00 -7.65 -6.03
C GLN A 323 7.08 -8.71 -6.27
N LEU A 324 6.73 -10.01 -6.23
CA LEU A 324 7.69 -11.08 -6.43
C LEU A 324 8.00 -11.26 -7.92
N SER A 325 9.27 -11.11 -8.29
CA SER A 325 9.79 -11.41 -9.60
C SER A 325 10.87 -12.48 -9.51
N ALA A 326 11.24 -13.09 -10.64
CA ALA A 326 12.27 -14.14 -10.67
C ALA A 326 13.57 -13.66 -10.00
N GLY A 327 14.07 -14.43 -9.05
CA GLY A 327 15.28 -14.12 -8.27
C GLY A 327 15.09 -13.10 -7.14
N ALA A 328 13.92 -12.47 -7.00
CA ALA A 328 13.69 -11.44 -5.97
C ALA A 328 13.27 -12.00 -4.61
N GLY A 329 13.20 -13.32 -4.45
CA GLY A 329 12.80 -13.94 -3.19
C GLY A 329 11.94 -15.20 -3.38
N LEU A 330 11.16 -15.54 -2.36
CA LEU A 330 10.31 -16.73 -2.33
C LEU A 330 8.88 -16.41 -1.92
N SER A 331 7.94 -17.26 -2.36
CA SER A 331 6.58 -17.27 -1.83
C SER A 331 6.31 -18.51 -0.99
N TYR A 332 5.35 -18.38 -0.06
CA TYR A 332 4.82 -19.45 0.77
C TYR A 332 3.29 -19.52 0.68
N ALA A 333 2.70 -20.67 0.98
CA ALA A 333 1.24 -20.83 0.98
C ALA A 333 0.61 -19.86 1.99
N ALA A 334 -0.22 -18.94 1.52
CA ALA A 334 -0.83 -17.89 2.32
C ALA A 334 -1.52 -18.45 3.58
N THR A 335 -1.33 -17.79 4.71
CA THR A 335 -1.86 -18.16 6.03
C THR A 335 -1.28 -19.44 6.65
N SER A 336 -0.32 -20.11 6.01
CA SER A 336 0.33 -21.31 6.51
C SER A 336 1.64 -20.98 7.24
N GLU A 337 1.65 -21.17 8.55
CA GLU A 337 2.83 -21.02 9.40
C GLU A 337 3.91 -22.04 9.03
N ALA A 338 3.54 -23.30 8.80
CA ALA A 338 4.47 -24.36 8.43
C ALA A 338 5.13 -24.06 7.07
N SER A 339 4.34 -23.66 6.06
CA SER A 339 4.89 -23.32 4.74
C SER A 339 5.82 -22.09 4.81
N LEU A 340 5.53 -21.10 5.68
CA LEU A 340 6.43 -19.98 5.90
C LEU A 340 7.74 -20.42 6.56
N ALA A 341 7.68 -21.27 7.59
CA ALA A 341 8.87 -21.79 8.25
C ALA A 341 9.77 -22.60 7.26
N GLU A 342 9.18 -23.50 6.48
CA GLU A 342 9.88 -24.23 5.43
C GLU A 342 10.51 -23.31 4.37
N THR A 343 9.79 -22.24 4.01
CA THR A 343 10.29 -21.25 3.03
C THR A 343 11.47 -20.45 3.60
N ILE A 344 11.46 -20.10 4.88
CA ILE A 344 12.58 -19.44 5.56
C ILE A 344 13.79 -20.39 5.58
N VAL A 345 13.60 -21.67 5.89
CA VAL A 345 14.65 -22.68 5.85
C VAL A 345 15.25 -22.80 4.44
N ARG A 346 14.42 -22.91 3.41
CA ARG A 346 14.89 -22.93 2.01
C ARG A 346 15.66 -21.67 1.63
N PHE A 347 15.22 -20.52 2.13
CA PHE A 347 15.91 -19.25 1.88
C PHE A 347 17.29 -19.21 2.53
N HIS A 348 17.39 -19.67 3.79
CA HIS A 348 18.64 -19.78 4.53
C HIS A 348 19.63 -20.76 3.89
N ASP A 349 19.14 -21.94 3.49
CA ASP A 349 19.97 -23.03 2.95
C ASP A 349 20.33 -22.83 1.45
N ALA A 350 19.81 -21.77 0.83
CA ALA A 350 20.08 -21.48 -0.58
C ALA A 350 21.54 -21.10 -0.82
N ALA A 351 22.07 -21.48 -1.98
CA ALA A 351 23.43 -21.13 -2.37
C ALA A 351 23.66 -19.61 -2.37
N PRO A 352 24.86 -19.13 -2.02
CA PRO A 352 25.21 -17.72 -2.10
C PRO A 352 24.88 -17.14 -3.50
N GLY A 353 24.13 -16.04 -3.54
CA GLY A 353 23.69 -15.38 -4.78
C GLY A 353 22.46 -16.00 -5.46
N ALA A 354 21.80 -17.00 -4.85
CA ALA A 354 20.52 -17.55 -5.34
C ALA A 354 19.41 -16.49 -5.38
N PHE A 355 19.46 -15.53 -4.47
CA PHE A 355 18.55 -14.41 -4.43
C PHE A 355 19.29 -13.11 -4.73
N ASP A 356 18.75 -12.37 -5.69
CA ASP A 356 19.46 -11.27 -6.31
C ASP A 356 19.41 -10.00 -5.45
N ARG A 357 20.54 -9.66 -4.81
CA ARG A 357 20.79 -8.40 -4.13
C ARG A 357 21.39 -7.35 -5.07
N ARG A 358 21.26 -7.49 -6.38
CA ARG A 358 21.93 -6.65 -7.34
C ARG A 358 21.25 -5.29 -7.50
N PRO A 359 22.06 -4.23 -7.73
CA PRO A 359 21.53 -2.92 -8.10
C PRO A 359 20.62 -2.95 -9.34
N ALA A 360 20.86 -3.87 -10.28
CA ALA A 360 20.06 -4.03 -11.49
C ALA A 360 18.60 -4.45 -11.21
N THR A 361 18.35 -5.28 -10.18
CA THR A 361 16.99 -5.66 -9.80
C THR A 361 16.28 -4.52 -9.03
N ALA A 362 17.02 -3.80 -8.19
CA ALA A 362 16.53 -2.62 -7.50
C ALA A 362 16.16 -1.49 -8.47
N ALA A 363 16.96 -1.27 -9.52
CA ALA A 363 16.70 -0.26 -10.55
C ALA A 363 15.42 -0.50 -11.38
N ARG A 364 14.86 -1.73 -11.35
CA ARG A 364 13.60 -2.08 -12.02
C ARG A 364 12.36 -1.81 -11.19
N VAL A 365 12.53 -1.38 -9.93
CA VAL A 365 11.39 -1.07 -9.08
C VAL A 365 10.83 0.30 -9.49
N ARG A 366 9.52 0.31 -9.74
CA ARG A 366 8.79 1.50 -10.15
C ARG A 366 8.87 2.60 -9.10
N THR A 367 9.04 3.85 -9.55
CA THR A 367 8.97 5.04 -8.69
C THR A 367 7.56 5.59 -8.59
N MET A 368 7.29 6.38 -7.55
CA MET A 368 6.02 7.08 -7.37
C MET A 368 5.78 8.12 -8.49
N ASP A 369 6.85 8.73 -9.01
CA ASP A 369 6.73 9.67 -10.13
C ASP A 369 6.28 8.97 -11.41
N GLN A 370 6.79 7.76 -11.68
CA GLN A 370 6.32 6.92 -12.80
C GLN A 370 4.85 6.51 -12.61
N HIS A 371 4.44 6.22 -11.37
CA HIS A 371 3.04 5.94 -11.07
C HIS A 371 2.13 7.12 -11.42
N PHE A 372 2.43 8.32 -10.92
CA PHE A 372 1.61 9.50 -11.20
C PHE A 372 1.64 9.90 -12.67
N TRP A 373 2.77 9.73 -13.34
CA TRP A 373 2.84 9.92 -14.79
C TRP A 373 1.85 9.01 -15.54
N ASP A 374 1.87 7.71 -15.27
CA ASP A 374 0.97 6.76 -15.94
C ASP A 374 -0.49 6.98 -15.58
N LEU A 375 -0.76 7.39 -14.33
CA LEU A 375 -2.10 7.76 -13.89
C LEU A 375 -2.62 8.96 -14.71
N MET A 376 -1.79 10.02 -14.85
CA MET A 376 -2.14 11.22 -15.61
C MET A 376 -2.32 10.93 -17.09
N VAL A 377 -1.51 10.05 -17.70
CA VAL A 377 -1.73 9.60 -19.09
C VAL A 377 -3.11 9.00 -19.29
N ARG A 378 -3.63 8.25 -18.31
CA ARG A 378 -4.97 7.66 -18.40
C ARG A 378 -6.06 8.69 -18.18
N TYR A 379 -5.87 9.62 -17.25
CA TYR A 379 -6.82 10.68 -16.95
C TYR A 379 -6.97 11.67 -18.12
N GLU A 380 -5.86 12.03 -18.78
CA GLU A 380 -5.89 12.87 -19.98
C GLU A 380 -6.66 12.24 -21.15
N ARG A 381 -6.66 10.90 -21.24
CA ARG A 381 -7.47 10.18 -22.26
C ARG A 381 -8.97 10.24 -21.98
N LEU A 382 -9.37 10.42 -20.73
CA LEU A 382 -10.77 10.59 -20.35
C LEU A 382 -11.26 12.02 -20.61
N ALA A 383 -10.37 13.01 -20.60
CA ALA A 383 -10.67 14.42 -20.80
C ALA A 383 -9.83 15.00 -21.98
N PRO A 384 -10.03 14.53 -23.22
CA PRO A 384 -9.19 14.86 -24.37
C PRO A 384 -9.26 16.33 -24.78
N ASP A 385 -10.36 17.02 -24.49
CA ASP A 385 -10.59 18.41 -24.87
C ASP A 385 -9.89 19.42 -23.92
N VAL A 386 -9.32 18.92 -22.83
CA VAL A 386 -8.58 19.76 -21.87
C VAL A 386 -7.12 19.88 -22.33
N PRO A 387 -6.60 21.11 -22.61
CA PRO A 387 -5.24 21.27 -23.09
C PRO A 387 -4.23 20.68 -22.09
N SER A 388 -3.42 19.72 -22.56
CA SER A 388 -2.30 19.21 -21.78
C SER A 388 -1.22 20.29 -21.68
N ARG A 389 -0.95 20.76 -20.47
CA ARG A 389 0.14 21.73 -20.21
C ARG A 389 1.48 21.02 -20.06
N ARG A 390 1.71 19.89 -20.72
CA ARG A 390 2.97 19.16 -20.68
C ARG A 390 4.11 20.02 -21.25
N SER A 391 4.74 20.82 -20.45
CA SER A 391 5.98 21.53 -20.79
C SER A 391 7.19 20.72 -20.35
N HIS A 392 8.02 20.29 -21.32
CA HIS A 392 9.46 20.00 -21.20
C HIS A 392 10.01 18.89 -20.27
N LEU A 393 9.18 18.11 -19.55
CA LEU A 393 9.66 17.02 -18.66
C LEU A 393 9.92 15.67 -19.36
N HIS A 394 9.69 15.59 -20.68
CA HIS A 394 9.86 14.35 -21.46
C HIS A 394 11.28 13.75 -21.46
N ARG A 395 12.31 14.49 -21.01
CA ARG A 395 13.72 14.05 -21.06
C ARG A 395 14.30 13.49 -19.77
N ALA A 396 13.57 13.54 -18.65
CA ALA A 396 14.11 13.16 -17.35
C ALA A 396 13.58 11.82 -16.78
N ILE A 397 12.57 11.21 -17.41
CA ILE A 397 11.86 10.02 -16.88
C ILE A 397 11.95 8.82 -17.84
N ALA A 398 12.53 8.97 -19.04
CA ALA A 398 12.77 7.89 -19.99
C ALA A 398 14.04 7.09 -19.68
#